data_26d1e14348bd9aa8ede79e6943063017
#
_entry.id   26d1e14348bd9aa8ede79e6943063017
#
_cell.length_a   1.000
_cell.length_b   1.000
_cell.length_c   1.000
_cell.angle_alpha   90.00
_cell.angle_beta   90.00
_cell.angle_gamma   90.00
#
_symmetry.space_group_name_H-M   'P 1'
#
loop_
_entity.id
_entity.type
_entity.pdbx_description
1 polymer ?
#
loop_
_entity_poly.entity_id
_entity_poly.type
_entity_poly.pdbx_seq_one_letter_code
_entity_poly.pdbx_strand_id
1 'polypeptide(L)'
;AYRSLVNGKAMPYSADPEAALPDYFVAADDISPKEHVDIQAASQKWIDSSISKTANVPTDYPYEDFKDIYMYAHQQGLKGCTTFRFNPAAFQGVLVKESDLENTLYRFELEDGSVVEVKGNEEIEYDGEMHTAANLFDALKEGYYGKF
;
A
#
# COMPACT_ATOMS: atom_id res chain seq x y z
N ALA A 1 -10.70 15.37 10.72
CA ALA A 1 -9.42 14.78 11.08
C ALA A 1 -9.46 13.27 10.92
N TYR A 2 -8.39 12.70 10.40
CA TYR A 2 -8.26 11.26 10.20
C TYR A 2 -7.09 10.76 11.05
N ARG A 3 -7.18 9.53 11.54
CA ARG A 3 -6.09 8.86 12.22
C ARG A 3 -5.72 7.60 11.45
N SER A 4 -4.44 7.28 11.48
CA SER A 4 -3.97 5.99 11.04
C SER A 4 -4.45 4.90 11.99
N LEU A 5 -4.96 3.82 11.48
CA LEU A 5 -5.21 2.60 12.26
C LEU A 5 -3.98 1.71 12.23
N VAL A 6 -3.93 0.78 13.19
CA VAL A 6 -2.87 -0.24 13.28
C VAL A 6 -2.68 -1.00 11.97
N ASN A 7 -3.72 -1.15 11.16
CA ASN A 7 -3.68 -1.85 9.87
C ASN A 7 -3.44 -0.91 8.68
N GLY A 8 -2.86 0.27 8.88
CA GLY A 8 -2.57 1.19 7.79
C GLY A 8 -3.77 1.88 7.15
N LYS A 9 -4.99 1.65 7.62
CA LYS A 9 -6.19 2.36 7.15
C LYS A 9 -6.30 3.72 7.81
N ALA A 10 -6.52 4.77 7.01
CA ALA A 10 -6.95 6.06 7.52
C ALA A 10 -8.43 6.01 7.84
N MET A 11 -8.82 6.51 9.01
CA MET A 11 -10.22 6.61 9.42
C MET A 11 -10.57 8.03 9.87
N PRO A 12 -11.84 8.45 9.73
CA PRO A 12 -12.30 9.66 10.36
C PRO A 12 -12.03 9.58 11.86
N TYR A 13 -11.63 10.70 12.45
CA TYR A 13 -11.53 10.76 13.91
C TYR A 13 -12.93 10.56 14.50
N SER A 14 -13.13 9.44 15.18
CA SER A 14 -14.36 9.07 15.86
C SER A 14 -14.01 8.63 17.27
N ALA A 15 -14.96 8.86 18.20
CA ALA A 15 -14.88 8.31 19.54
C ALA A 15 -15.05 6.78 19.53
N ASP A 16 -15.68 6.24 18.48
CA ASP A 16 -15.85 4.81 18.24
C ASP A 16 -14.83 4.36 17.18
N PRO A 17 -13.81 3.57 17.54
CA PRO A 17 -12.82 3.06 16.61
C PRO A 17 -13.38 2.06 15.60
N GLU A 18 -14.53 1.44 15.89
CA GLU A 18 -15.22 0.47 15.04
C GLU A 18 -16.25 1.12 14.10
N ALA A 19 -16.43 2.45 14.20
CA ALA A 19 -17.34 3.15 13.31
C ALA A 19 -16.94 2.98 11.86
N ALA A 20 -17.87 2.51 11.02
CA ALA A 20 -17.66 2.37 9.59
C ALA A 20 -17.31 3.73 8.96
N LEU A 21 -16.43 3.70 7.96
CA LEU A 21 -16.13 4.88 7.15
C LEU A 21 -17.38 5.25 6.34
N PRO A 22 -17.68 6.56 6.18
CA PRO A 22 -18.78 6.98 5.32
C PRO A 22 -18.56 6.49 3.88
N ASP A 23 -19.64 6.19 3.15
CA ASP A 23 -19.61 5.69 1.78
C ASP A 23 -18.86 6.62 0.80
N TYR A 24 -18.81 7.91 1.12
CA TYR A 24 -18.06 8.90 0.31
C TYR A 24 -16.58 8.99 0.66
N PHE A 25 -16.11 8.24 1.65
CA PHE A 25 -14.69 8.21 1.99
C PHE A 25 -13.95 7.28 1.04
N VAL A 26 -13.06 7.85 0.25
CA VAL A 26 -12.24 7.14 -0.73
C VAL A 26 -10.78 7.50 -0.47
N ALA A 27 -9.97 6.50 -0.18
CA ALA A 27 -8.52 6.63 -0.06
C ALA A 27 -7.84 6.45 -1.43
N ALA A 28 -6.58 6.84 -1.53
CA ALA A 28 -5.81 6.70 -2.77
C ALA A 28 -5.76 5.26 -3.31
N ASP A 29 -5.76 4.28 -2.41
CA ASP A 29 -5.73 2.86 -2.78
C ASP A 29 -7.09 2.29 -3.20
N ASP A 30 -8.18 3.04 -2.98
CA ASP A 30 -9.52 2.66 -3.43
C ASP A 30 -9.80 3.13 -4.86
N ILE A 31 -8.93 3.97 -5.40
CA ILE A 31 -9.03 4.56 -6.74
C ILE A 31 -8.24 3.67 -7.71
N SER A 32 -8.85 3.32 -8.83
CA SER A 32 -8.18 2.56 -9.88
C SER A 32 -7.03 3.36 -10.52
N PRO A 33 -6.01 2.70 -11.08
CA PRO A 33 -4.93 3.38 -11.80
C PRO A 33 -5.42 4.30 -12.92
N LYS A 34 -6.50 3.93 -13.59
CA LYS A 34 -7.12 4.72 -14.65
C LYS A 34 -7.75 6.00 -14.12
N GLU A 35 -8.47 5.94 -13.01
CA GLU A 35 -9.04 7.12 -12.35
C GLU A 35 -7.95 8.07 -11.84
N HIS A 36 -6.81 7.55 -11.38
CA HIS A 36 -5.65 8.37 -11.06
C HIS A 36 -5.14 9.16 -12.28
N VAL A 37 -5.12 8.54 -13.46
CA VAL A 37 -4.76 9.21 -14.73
C VAL A 37 -5.80 10.24 -15.11
N ASP A 38 -7.09 9.93 -14.98
CA ASP A 38 -8.18 10.84 -15.35
C ASP A 38 -8.17 12.15 -14.56
N ILE A 39 -7.93 12.08 -13.24
CA ILE A 39 -7.85 13.29 -12.41
C ILE A 39 -6.62 14.14 -12.77
N GLN A 40 -5.49 13.47 -13.06
CA GLN A 40 -4.28 14.15 -13.52
C GLN A 40 -4.50 14.81 -14.87
N ALA A 41 -5.16 14.13 -15.82
CA ALA A 41 -5.49 14.65 -17.14
C ALA A 41 -6.40 15.88 -17.08
N ALA A 42 -7.40 15.84 -16.20
CA ALA A 42 -8.28 16.99 -15.97
C ALA A 42 -7.50 18.22 -15.51
N SER A 43 -6.50 18.03 -14.65
CA SER A 43 -5.63 19.10 -14.15
C SER A 43 -4.59 19.58 -15.19
N GLN A 44 -4.05 18.64 -15.99
CA GLN A 44 -2.98 18.94 -16.98
C GLN A 44 -3.40 19.97 -18.03
N LYS A 45 -4.69 20.08 -18.30
CA LYS A 45 -5.23 21.10 -19.24
C LYS A 45 -4.93 22.54 -18.82
N TRP A 46 -4.68 22.76 -17.53
CA TRP A 46 -4.50 24.07 -16.92
C TRP A 46 -3.08 24.30 -16.39
N ILE A 47 -2.21 23.33 -16.55
CA ILE A 47 -0.84 23.35 -16.02
C ILE A 47 0.15 23.14 -17.15
N ASP A 48 1.04 24.12 -17.37
CA ASP A 48 2.04 24.08 -18.42
C ASP A 48 3.14 23.04 -18.15
N SER A 49 3.52 22.88 -16.90
CA SER A 49 4.53 21.92 -16.49
C SER A 49 3.95 20.49 -16.37
N SER A 50 4.81 19.49 -16.37
CA SER A 50 4.42 18.12 -16.03
C SER A 50 3.93 18.04 -14.59
N ILE A 51 2.87 17.28 -14.36
CA ILE A 51 2.33 17.02 -13.02
C ILE A 51 2.97 15.73 -12.47
N SER A 52 3.59 15.83 -11.30
CA SER A 52 4.09 14.69 -10.56
C SER A 52 3.00 14.12 -9.66
N LYS A 53 2.20 13.21 -10.22
CA LYS A 53 1.18 12.49 -9.46
C LYS A 53 1.39 10.98 -9.60
N THR A 54 1.35 10.28 -8.49
CA THR A 54 1.45 8.82 -8.45
C THR A 54 0.09 8.19 -8.75
N ALA A 55 0.07 7.20 -9.63
CA ALA A 55 -1.02 6.25 -9.79
C ALA A 55 -0.69 4.99 -9.00
N ASN A 56 -1.48 4.69 -7.97
CA ASN A 56 -1.31 3.48 -7.18
C ASN A 56 -1.78 2.27 -7.97
N VAL A 57 -1.02 1.19 -7.90
CA VAL A 57 -1.27 -0.04 -8.64
C VAL A 57 -1.31 -1.20 -7.65
N PRO A 58 -2.38 -2.00 -7.61
CA PRO A 58 -2.47 -3.19 -6.76
C PRO A 58 -1.30 -4.16 -6.99
N THR A 59 -0.97 -4.94 -5.94
CA THR A 59 0.13 -5.93 -6.01
C THR A 59 -0.13 -7.03 -7.02
N ASP A 60 -1.38 -7.41 -7.22
CA ASP A 60 -1.87 -8.46 -8.11
C ASP A 60 -2.26 -7.95 -9.51
N TYR A 61 -2.00 -6.65 -9.79
CA TYR A 61 -2.41 -6.03 -11.05
C TYR A 61 -1.70 -6.68 -12.24
N PRO A 62 -2.44 -7.15 -13.27
CA PRO A 62 -1.86 -7.83 -14.42
C PRO A 62 -0.85 -6.96 -15.17
N TYR A 63 0.24 -7.57 -15.63
CA TYR A 63 1.29 -6.83 -16.33
C TYR A 63 0.81 -6.15 -17.63
N GLU A 64 -0.10 -6.79 -18.36
CA GLU A 64 -0.67 -6.21 -19.58
C GLU A 64 -1.46 -4.93 -19.25
N ASP A 65 -2.32 -4.96 -18.24
CA ASP A 65 -3.07 -3.80 -17.77
C ASP A 65 -2.13 -2.71 -17.22
N PHE A 66 -1.03 -3.10 -16.58
CA PHE A 66 0.00 -2.16 -16.12
C PHE A 66 0.64 -1.38 -17.27
N LYS A 67 0.97 -2.02 -18.36
CA LYS A 67 1.50 -1.34 -19.55
C LYS A 67 0.51 -0.34 -20.13
N ASP A 68 -0.76 -0.71 -20.10
CA ASP A 68 -1.83 0.11 -20.65
C ASP A 68 -2.04 1.42 -19.87
N ILE A 69 -1.64 1.49 -18.59
CA ILE A 69 -1.69 2.74 -17.82
C ILE A 69 -0.89 3.86 -18.52
N TYR A 70 0.32 3.56 -18.96
CA TYR A 70 1.19 4.55 -19.63
C TYR A 70 0.67 4.94 -21.00
N MET A 71 0.15 3.97 -21.74
CA MET A 71 -0.50 4.25 -23.03
C MET A 71 -1.73 5.12 -22.85
N TYR A 72 -2.55 4.82 -21.87
CA TYR A 72 -3.72 5.60 -21.52
C TYR A 72 -3.35 7.02 -21.08
N ALA A 73 -2.35 7.16 -20.21
CA ALA A 73 -1.86 8.47 -19.77
C ALA A 73 -1.41 9.35 -20.96
N HIS A 74 -0.67 8.77 -21.89
CA HIS A 74 -0.26 9.46 -23.12
C HIS A 74 -1.46 9.88 -23.96
N GLN A 75 -2.44 9.01 -24.18
CA GLN A 75 -3.66 9.30 -24.93
C GLN A 75 -4.49 10.40 -24.29
N GLN A 76 -4.47 10.51 -22.95
CA GLN A 76 -5.13 11.59 -22.21
C GLN A 76 -4.35 12.91 -22.20
N GLY A 77 -3.19 12.98 -22.87
CA GLY A 77 -2.37 14.18 -23.00
C GLY A 77 -1.55 14.51 -21.76
N LEU A 78 -1.24 13.54 -20.91
CA LEU A 78 -0.33 13.73 -19.80
C LEU A 78 1.11 13.92 -20.29
N LYS A 79 1.83 14.84 -19.63
CA LYS A 79 3.25 15.11 -19.88
C LYS A 79 4.18 14.21 -19.04
N GLY A 80 3.65 13.50 -18.07
CA GLY A 80 4.34 12.54 -17.23
C GLY A 80 3.36 11.66 -16.47
N CYS A 81 3.78 10.47 -16.10
CA CYS A 81 3.01 9.52 -15.32
C CYS A 81 3.96 8.74 -14.42
N THR A 82 3.64 8.64 -13.15
CA THR A 82 4.39 7.86 -12.16
C THR A 82 3.47 6.80 -11.59
N THR A 83 3.95 5.57 -11.51
CA THR A 83 3.21 4.48 -10.87
C THR A 83 3.90 4.08 -9.57
N PHE A 84 3.10 3.69 -8.60
CA PHE A 84 3.57 3.07 -7.36
C PHE A 84 2.87 1.72 -7.21
N ARG A 85 3.66 0.67 -7.08
CA ARG A 85 3.18 -0.66 -6.73
C ARG A 85 3.80 -1.04 -5.40
N PHE A 86 2.96 -1.47 -4.47
CA PHE A 86 3.46 -1.97 -3.20
C PHE A 86 4.44 -3.11 -3.42
N ASN A 87 5.61 -3.01 -2.79
CA ASN A 87 6.62 -4.06 -2.81
C ASN A 87 6.98 -4.42 -1.37
N PRO A 88 6.48 -5.55 -0.86
CA PRO A 88 6.71 -5.96 0.52
C PRO A 88 8.19 -6.14 0.87
N ALA A 89 9.04 -6.47 -0.12
CA ALA A 89 10.48 -6.62 0.09
C ALA A 89 11.25 -5.29 0.22
N ALA A 90 10.66 -4.19 -0.26
CA ALA A 90 11.31 -2.87 -0.30
C ALA A 90 10.60 -1.82 0.55
N PHE A 91 9.57 -2.21 1.27
CA PHE A 91 8.62 -1.29 1.84
C PHE A 91 8.99 -0.79 3.25
N GLN A 92 8.77 0.49 3.50
CA GLN A 92 8.83 1.13 4.81
C GLN A 92 7.76 2.23 4.92
N GLY A 93 6.78 2.01 5.82
CA GLY A 93 5.95 3.08 6.34
C GLY A 93 4.83 3.65 5.45
N VAL A 94 4.36 2.97 4.40
CA VAL A 94 3.20 3.42 3.58
C VAL A 94 1.93 2.68 4.01
N LEU A 95 0.80 3.32 3.90
CA LEU A 95 -0.52 2.70 4.13
C LEU A 95 -0.83 1.70 3.01
N VAL A 96 -1.13 0.46 3.37
CA VAL A 96 -1.47 -0.61 2.42
C VAL A 96 -2.89 -1.11 2.66
N LYS A 97 -3.51 -1.64 1.61
CA LYS A 97 -4.80 -2.32 1.75
C LYS A 97 -4.62 -3.65 2.47
N GLU A 98 -5.63 -4.03 3.23
CA GLU A 98 -5.68 -5.34 3.89
C GLU A 98 -5.59 -6.47 2.86
N SER A 99 -6.22 -6.32 1.69
CA SER A 99 -6.13 -7.28 0.58
C SER A 99 -4.69 -7.48 0.06
N ASP A 100 -3.87 -6.44 0.10
CA ASP A 100 -2.45 -6.55 -0.31
C ASP A 100 -1.65 -7.33 0.74
N LEU A 101 -1.98 -7.18 2.02
CA LEU A 101 -1.39 -7.97 3.10
C LEU A 101 -1.81 -9.44 3.02
N GLU A 102 -3.09 -9.72 2.72
CA GLU A 102 -3.60 -11.08 2.54
C GLU A 102 -2.94 -11.83 1.38
N ASN A 103 -2.55 -11.10 0.33
CA ASN A 103 -1.90 -11.68 -0.87
C ASN A 103 -0.37 -11.67 -0.80
N THR A 104 0.21 -11.13 0.27
CA THR A 104 1.65 -11.08 0.46
C THR A 104 2.10 -12.13 1.46
N LEU A 105 3.05 -12.99 1.05
CA LEU A 105 3.70 -13.96 1.93
C LEU A 105 5.01 -13.38 2.45
N TYR A 106 5.16 -13.38 3.76
CA TYR A 106 6.39 -13.04 4.47
C TYR A 106 7.09 -14.31 4.93
N ARG A 107 8.39 -14.34 4.73
CA ARG A 107 9.22 -15.46 5.07
C ARG A 107 10.14 -15.10 6.23
N PHE A 108 10.02 -15.85 7.31
CA PHE A 108 10.86 -15.71 8.50
C PHE A 108 11.73 -16.95 8.67
N GLU A 109 12.99 -16.74 8.93
CA GLU A 109 13.92 -17.79 9.34
C GLU A 109 14.01 -17.78 10.88
N LEU A 110 13.67 -18.90 11.47
CA LEU A 110 13.70 -19.08 12.93
C LEU A 110 15.10 -19.45 13.42
N GLU A 111 15.34 -19.32 14.73
CA GLU A 111 16.65 -19.61 15.34
C GLU A 111 17.13 -21.06 15.11
N ASP A 112 16.21 -22.00 14.95
CA ASP A 112 16.50 -23.41 14.65
C ASP A 112 16.82 -23.67 13.17
N GLY A 113 16.84 -22.63 12.33
CA GLY A 113 17.05 -22.68 10.89
C GLY A 113 15.83 -23.13 10.09
N SER A 114 14.68 -23.33 10.73
CA SER A 114 13.42 -23.58 10.03
C SER A 114 12.89 -22.29 9.42
N VAL A 115 12.09 -22.43 8.36
CA VAL A 115 11.49 -21.30 7.64
C VAL A 115 9.98 -21.38 7.77
N VAL A 116 9.38 -20.27 8.18
CA VAL A 116 7.93 -20.12 8.27
C VAL A 116 7.48 -19.07 7.23
N GLU A 117 6.47 -19.42 6.46
CA GLU A 117 5.81 -18.50 5.51
C GLU A 117 4.43 -18.15 6.06
N VAL A 118 4.17 -16.87 6.23
CA VAL A 118 2.95 -16.32 6.85
C VAL A 118 2.43 -15.18 5.99
N LYS A 119 1.11 -15.08 5.87
CA LYS A 119 0.51 -13.92 5.20
C LYS A 119 0.68 -12.65 6.02
N GLY A 120 0.78 -11.51 5.36
CA GLY A 120 1.06 -10.24 6.02
C GLY A 120 0.04 -9.80 7.07
N ASN A 121 -1.20 -10.25 6.95
CA ASN A 121 -2.27 -9.99 7.91
C ASN A 121 -2.41 -11.06 9.01
N GLU A 122 -1.67 -12.16 8.93
CA GLU A 122 -1.67 -13.20 9.96
C GLU A 122 -0.82 -12.78 11.16
N GLU A 123 -1.24 -13.20 12.34
CA GLU A 123 -0.53 -12.93 13.58
C GLU A 123 0.56 -13.96 13.81
N ILE A 124 1.71 -13.49 14.22
CA ILE A 124 2.87 -14.30 14.61
C ILE A 124 3.36 -13.86 15.99
N GLU A 125 3.70 -14.82 16.85
CA GLU A 125 4.28 -14.54 18.14
C GLU A 125 5.79 -14.32 18.01
N TYR A 126 6.27 -13.21 18.56
CA TYR A 126 7.68 -12.89 18.65
C TYR A 126 7.99 -12.22 19.98
N ASP A 127 8.96 -12.78 20.71
CA ASP A 127 9.39 -12.30 22.05
C ASP A 127 8.23 -12.15 23.06
N GLY A 128 7.24 -13.07 22.98
CA GLY A 128 6.07 -13.09 23.87
C GLY A 128 4.97 -12.10 23.53
N GLU A 129 5.08 -11.38 22.42
CA GLU A 129 4.07 -10.46 21.90
C GLU A 129 3.53 -10.95 20.56
N MET A 130 2.24 -10.63 20.29
CA MET A 130 1.59 -10.94 19.02
C MET A 130 1.72 -9.76 18.08
N HIS A 131 2.24 -10.03 16.87
CA HIS A 131 2.40 -9.04 15.81
C HIS A 131 1.77 -9.55 14.51
N THR A 132 1.27 -8.66 13.66
CA THR A 132 1.02 -9.07 12.28
C THR A 132 2.36 -9.33 11.57
N ALA A 133 2.41 -10.33 10.69
CA ALA A 133 3.64 -10.68 9.99
C ALA A 133 4.25 -9.48 9.24
N ALA A 134 3.44 -8.63 8.66
CA ALA A 134 3.89 -7.40 8.01
C ALA A 134 4.59 -6.44 8.99
N ASN A 135 3.97 -6.18 10.14
CA ASN A 135 4.55 -5.28 11.15
C ASN A 135 5.84 -5.83 11.76
N LEU A 136 5.86 -7.15 12.04
CA LEU A 136 7.06 -7.80 12.55
C LEU A 136 8.21 -7.74 11.54
N PHE A 137 7.92 -8.01 10.26
CA PHE A 137 8.94 -7.94 9.21
C PHE A 137 9.56 -6.54 9.10
N ASP A 138 8.73 -5.50 9.12
CA ASP A 138 9.18 -4.11 9.06
C ASP A 138 10.00 -3.74 10.31
N ALA A 139 9.54 -4.13 11.49
CA ALA A 139 10.24 -3.88 12.76
C ALA A 139 11.62 -4.56 12.81
N LEU A 140 11.73 -5.81 12.36
CA LEU A 140 13.00 -6.52 12.27
C LEU A 140 13.95 -5.89 11.25
N LYS A 141 13.41 -5.45 10.11
CA LYS A 141 14.19 -4.81 9.05
C LYS A 141 14.71 -3.44 9.45
N GLU A 142 13.94 -2.66 10.22
CA GLU A 142 14.34 -1.36 10.75
C GLU A 142 15.27 -1.46 11.97
N GLY A 143 15.47 -2.67 12.51
CA GLY A 143 16.32 -2.91 13.68
C GLY A 143 15.69 -2.43 14.99
N TYR A 144 14.36 -2.30 15.04
CA TYR A 144 13.62 -1.94 16.26
C TYR A 144 13.75 -3.01 17.35
N TYR A 145 13.79 -4.27 16.95
CA TYR A 145 14.17 -5.36 17.85
C TYR A 145 15.67 -5.54 17.69
N GLY A 146 16.41 -5.23 18.73
CA GLY A 146 17.86 -5.23 18.72
C GLY A 146 18.43 -6.51 18.11
N LYS A 147 19.60 -6.41 17.52
CA LYS A 147 20.35 -7.58 17.08
C LYS A 147 20.61 -8.46 18.29
N PHE A 148 20.02 -9.62 18.29
CA PHE A 148 20.33 -10.68 19.21
C PHE A 148 21.48 -11.52 18.67
#